data_96b73733eb8f50da5d998a1d2309b6ee
#
_entry.id   96b73733eb8f50da5d998a1d2309b6ee
#
_cell.length_a   1.000
_cell.length_b   1.000
_cell.length_c   1.000
_cell.angle_alpha   90.00
_cell.angle_beta   90.00
_cell.angle_gamma   90.00
#
_symmetry.space_group_name_H-M   'P 1'
#
loop_
_entity.id
_entity.type
_entity.pdbx_description
1 polymer ?
#
loop_
_entity_poly.entity_id
_entity_poly.type
_entity_poly.pdbx_seq_one_letter_code
_entity_poly.pdbx_strand_id
1 'polypeptide(L)'
;MENNIVNLEVEYFKRKNQEAYQTLMNKEFEKVNELLQEPLDKIEKSVKGETYCPQNIFEAGIFLNFLDKKVEQKDFAKVNYYDFYLMSAAANYNLNLLEKSREDYIKAIEFNPASSIARLQVLEIDKRQKNYATYLEDVKEFFKYAYRRSDIAKAYRDVGYYLYEVKDYEMALVAYYLSNVYEFTETAINEIKHIGETEKIDLDSKAWLSEKMMGEFHNKYKIPLLPSEKLTSLAIAMANDAESKKAFPVARFAYQVAYELTLEEGYLKKIEEMKNM
;
A
#
# COMPACT_ATOMS: atom_id res chain seq x y z
N MET A 1 -6.37 36.72 -13.96
CA MET A 1 -6.34 36.76 -12.48
C MET A 1 -6.43 35.37 -11.88
N GLU A 2 -7.36 34.51 -12.28
CA GLU A 2 -7.49 33.13 -11.73
C GLU A 2 -6.23 32.27 -11.87
N ASN A 3 -5.57 32.28 -13.04
CA ASN A 3 -4.33 31.52 -13.22
C ASN A 3 -3.17 31.96 -12.31
N ASN A 4 -3.10 33.24 -11.92
CA ASN A 4 -2.08 33.74 -11.00
C ASN A 4 -2.36 33.32 -9.56
N ILE A 5 -3.63 33.27 -9.14
CA ILE A 5 -4.02 32.85 -7.80
C ILE A 5 -3.77 31.36 -7.61
N VAL A 6 -4.14 30.53 -8.60
CA VAL A 6 -3.86 29.08 -8.58
C VAL A 6 -2.36 28.79 -8.51
N ASN A 7 -1.53 29.55 -9.23
CA ASN A 7 -0.08 29.39 -9.18
C ASN A 7 0.51 29.74 -7.81
N LEU A 8 0.01 30.81 -7.16
CA LEU A 8 0.46 31.20 -5.82
C LEU A 8 0.10 30.15 -4.76
N GLU A 9 -1.08 29.56 -4.86
CA GLU A 9 -1.51 28.49 -3.95
C GLU A 9 -0.66 27.24 -4.11
N VAL A 10 -0.38 26.79 -5.36
CA VAL A 10 0.48 25.65 -5.65
C VAL A 10 1.89 25.88 -5.10
N GLU A 11 2.47 27.08 -5.29
CA GLU A 11 3.80 27.42 -4.77
C GLU A 11 3.81 27.48 -3.22
N TYR A 12 2.74 27.96 -2.58
CA TYR A 12 2.61 27.91 -1.13
C TYR A 12 2.70 26.48 -0.62
N PHE A 13 1.89 25.57 -1.16
CA PHE A 13 1.88 24.16 -0.73
C PHE A 13 3.19 23.45 -1.04
N LYS A 14 3.83 23.69 -2.20
CA LYS A 14 5.15 23.12 -2.52
C LYS A 14 6.20 23.50 -1.48
N ARG A 15 6.27 24.79 -1.14
CA ARG A 15 7.20 25.28 -0.11
C ARG A 15 6.95 24.64 1.24
N LYS A 16 5.67 24.59 1.68
CA LYS A 16 5.29 23.99 2.95
C LYS A 16 5.57 22.49 3.01
N ASN A 17 5.32 21.77 1.91
CA ASN A 17 5.68 20.36 1.79
C ASN A 17 7.19 20.14 1.97
N GLN A 18 8.00 20.90 1.25
CA GLN A 18 9.47 20.79 1.34
C GLN A 18 9.99 21.11 2.74
N GLU A 19 9.47 22.16 3.38
CA GLU A 19 9.84 22.58 4.73
C GLU A 19 9.48 21.49 5.76
N ALA A 20 8.24 20.99 5.72
CA ALA A 20 7.78 19.92 6.59
C ALA A 20 8.56 18.61 6.39
N TYR A 21 8.84 18.24 5.14
CA TYR A 21 9.63 17.05 4.83
C TYR A 21 11.06 17.15 5.40
N GLN A 22 11.74 18.26 5.25
CA GLN A 22 13.07 18.47 5.83
C GLN A 22 13.04 18.39 7.37
N THR A 23 12.03 19.00 7.97
CA THR A 23 11.85 18.99 9.43
C THR A 23 11.55 17.56 9.94
N LEU A 24 10.75 16.79 9.19
CA LEU A 24 10.49 15.38 9.49
C LEU A 24 11.77 14.52 9.41
N MET A 25 12.59 14.74 8.37
CA MET A 25 13.87 14.05 8.22
C MET A 25 14.86 14.37 9.34
N ASN A 26 14.78 15.58 9.90
CA ASN A 26 15.54 16.00 11.08
C ASN A 26 14.96 15.43 12.40
N LYS A 27 13.83 14.69 12.33
CA LYS A 27 13.11 14.12 13.50
C LYS A 27 12.59 15.18 14.49
N GLU A 28 12.28 16.37 14.00
CA GLU A 28 11.70 17.47 14.79
C GLU A 28 10.16 17.36 14.73
N PHE A 29 9.59 16.30 15.33
CA PHE A 29 8.20 15.86 15.10
C PHE A 29 7.16 16.88 15.57
N GLU A 30 7.35 17.53 16.74
CA GLU A 30 6.46 18.59 17.23
C GLU A 30 6.40 19.75 16.24
N LYS A 31 7.57 20.15 15.72
CA LYS A 31 7.69 21.22 14.74
C LYS A 31 7.05 20.87 13.41
N VAL A 32 7.09 19.58 13.00
CA VAL A 32 6.34 19.12 11.82
C VAL A 32 4.85 19.40 12.00
N ASN A 33 4.27 19.06 13.16
CA ASN A 33 2.86 19.30 13.44
C ASN A 33 2.53 20.80 13.43
N GLU A 34 3.38 21.65 14.00
CA GLU A 34 3.22 23.12 13.94
C GLU A 34 3.23 23.64 12.50
N LEU A 35 4.19 23.19 11.68
CA LEU A 35 4.32 23.60 10.28
C LEU A 35 3.15 23.13 9.40
N LEU A 36 2.55 21.97 9.73
CA LEU A 36 1.48 21.38 8.94
C LEU A 36 0.08 21.87 9.35
N GLN A 37 -0.10 22.49 10.51
CA GLN A 37 -1.41 22.91 10.99
C GLN A 37 -2.13 23.84 9.99
N GLU A 38 -1.49 24.93 9.55
CA GLU A 38 -2.09 25.86 8.59
C GLU A 38 -2.36 25.22 7.22
N PRO A 39 -1.41 24.44 6.60
CA PRO A 39 -1.68 23.70 5.37
C PRO A 39 -2.86 22.74 5.48
N LEU A 40 -2.94 21.94 6.55
CA LEU A 40 -4.03 20.97 6.75
C LEU A 40 -5.38 21.68 6.90
N ASP A 41 -5.44 22.75 7.69
CA ASP A 41 -6.65 23.59 7.83
C ASP A 41 -7.11 24.16 6.47
N LYS A 42 -6.15 24.55 5.61
CA LYS A 42 -6.47 25.04 4.26
C LYS A 42 -7.00 23.93 3.36
N ILE A 43 -6.40 22.72 3.41
CA ILE A 43 -6.86 21.57 2.65
C ILE A 43 -8.30 21.24 3.03
N GLU A 44 -8.61 21.13 4.32
CA GLU A 44 -9.96 20.80 4.80
C GLU A 44 -11.02 21.84 4.38
N LYS A 45 -10.64 23.12 4.29
CA LYS A 45 -11.56 24.20 3.90
C LYS A 45 -11.74 24.33 2.38
N SER A 46 -10.69 24.04 1.60
CA SER A 46 -10.65 24.29 0.15
C SER A 46 -11.01 23.07 -0.70
N VAL A 47 -10.67 21.87 -0.24
CA VAL A 47 -10.96 20.63 -0.98
C VAL A 47 -12.44 20.29 -0.78
N LYS A 48 -13.22 20.52 -1.83
CA LYS A 48 -14.65 20.16 -1.86
C LYS A 48 -14.83 19.00 -2.84
N GLY A 49 -15.28 17.88 -2.32
CA GLY A 49 -15.50 16.68 -3.14
C GLY A 49 -14.27 15.78 -3.21
N GLU A 50 -14.36 14.80 -4.09
CA GLU A 50 -13.32 13.79 -4.22
C GLU A 50 -12.13 14.35 -4.99
N THR A 51 -10.98 14.23 -4.40
CA THR A 51 -9.72 14.71 -4.98
C THR A 51 -8.66 13.65 -4.72
N TYR A 52 -7.93 13.26 -5.75
CA TYR A 52 -6.98 12.15 -5.68
C TYR A 52 -5.55 12.58 -5.98
N CYS A 53 -4.60 11.98 -5.27
CA CYS A 53 -3.17 12.25 -5.35
C CYS A 53 -2.38 10.96 -5.70
N PRO A 54 -2.47 10.44 -6.94
CA PRO A 54 -1.68 9.28 -7.33
C PRO A 54 -0.19 9.61 -7.28
N GLN A 55 0.63 8.71 -6.74
CA GLN A 55 2.07 8.89 -6.64
C GLN A 55 2.83 8.40 -7.88
N ASN A 56 2.15 7.65 -8.73
CA ASN A 56 2.71 7.17 -10.00
C ASN A 56 1.58 6.91 -11.01
N ILE A 57 2.00 6.62 -12.25
CA ILE A 57 1.07 6.41 -13.36
C ILE A 57 0.19 5.16 -13.17
N PHE A 58 0.66 4.13 -12.46
CA PHE A 58 -0.12 2.92 -12.20
C PHE A 58 -1.24 3.19 -11.20
N GLU A 59 -0.96 3.93 -10.13
CA GLU A 59 -1.99 4.39 -9.19
C GLU A 59 -3.03 5.27 -9.87
N ALA A 60 -2.60 6.17 -10.76
CA ALA A 60 -3.54 6.94 -11.59
C ALA A 60 -4.43 6.01 -12.43
N GLY A 61 -3.86 4.96 -13.02
CA GLY A 61 -4.61 3.93 -13.74
C GLY A 61 -5.60 3.19 -12.84
N ILE A 62 -5.22 2.84 -11.60
CA ILE A 62 -6.12 2.23 -10.61
C ILE A 62 -7.30 3.16 -10.33
N PHE A 63 -7.06 4.45 -10.09
CA PHE A 63 -8.12 5.39 -9.74
C PHE A 63 -9.12 5.59 -10.88
N LEU A 64 -8.61 5.68 -12.11
CA LEU A 64 -9.47 5.85 -13.30
C LEU A 64 -10.32 4.62 -13.63
N ASN A 65 -9.93 3.41 -13.18
CA ASN A 65 -10.58 2.18 -13.63
C ASN A 65 -11.23 1.35 -12.54
N PHE A 66 -10.81 1.46 -11.26
CA PHE A 66 -11.19 0.48 -10.24
C PHE A 66 -11.77 1.05 -8.96
N LEU A 67 -11.82 2.37 -8.80
CA LEU A 67 -12.58 2.94 -7.69
C LEU A 67 -14.08 2.77 -7.95
N ASP A 68 -14.85 2.58 -6.88
CA ASP A 68 -16.30 2.35 -6.96
C ASP A 68 -17.05 3.54 -7.60
N LYS A 69 -16.41 4.68 -7.67
CA LYS A 69 -16.92 5.89 -8.30
C LYS A 69 -16.14 6.21 -9.55
N LYS A 70 -16.82 6.84 -10.53
CA LYS A 70 -16.18 7.30 -11.74
C LYS A 70 -15.23 8.45 -11.43
N VAL A 71 -13.92 8.20 -11.61
CA VAL A 71 -12.84 9.18 -11.46
C VAL A 71 -12.39 9.64 -12.86
N GLU A 72 -12.13 10.91 -13.02
CA GLU A 72 -11.59 11.52 -14.23
C GLU A 72 -10.27 12.25 -13.90
N GLN A 73 -9.44 12.53 -14.92
CA GLN A 73 -8.16 13.23 -14.71
C GLN A 73 -8.30 14.61 -14.04
N LYS A 74 -9.46 15.27 -14.21
CA LYS A 74 -9.76 16.54 -13.54
C LYS A 74 -9.87 16.44 -12.02
N ASP A 75 -10.11 15.22 -11.51
CA ASP A 75 -10.24 14.92 -10.09
C ASP A 75 -8.86 14.69 -9.44
N PHE A 76 -7.79 14.71 -10.24
CA PHE A 76 -6.43 14.65 -9.71
C PHE A 76 -5.98 16.04 -9.22
N ALA A 77 -5.50 16.07 -7.99
CA ALA A 77 -5.01 17.29 -7.37
C ALA A 77 -3.79 17.86 -8.09
N LYS A 78 -3.72 19.19 -8.18
CA LYS A 78 -2.50 19.92 -8.62
C LYS A 78 -1.43 19.98 -7.53
N VAL A 79 -1.85 19.77 -6.29
CA VAL A 79 -1.00 19.73 -5.09
C VAL A 79 -1.10 18.34 -4.50
N ASN A 80 -0.01 17.77 -4.05
CA ASN A 80 0.00 16.46 -3.41
C ASN A 80 -0.46 16.58 -1.95
N TYR A 81 -1.78 16.64 -1.72
CA TYR A 81 -2.39 16.72 -0.38
C TYR A 81 -2.12 15.46 0.46
N TYR A 82 -1.97 14.31 -0.19
CA TYR A 82 -1.59 13.06 0.46
C TYR A 82 -0.34 13.19 1.32
N ASP A 83 0.71 13.86 0.82
CA ASP A 83 1.97 13.99 1.55
C ASP A 83 1.82 14.75 2.87
N PHE A 84 0.93 15.74 2.94
CA PHE A 84 0.71 16.53 4.17
C PHE A 84 0.16 15.64 5.29
N TYR A 85 -0.86 14.84 4.99
CA TYR A 85 -1.42 13.89 5.96
C TYR A 85 -0.44 12.77 6.29
N LEU A 86 0.32 12.28 5.30
CA LEU A 86 1.34 11.26 5.53
C LEU A 86 2.43 11.76 6.50
N MET A 87 2.91 12.99 6.32
CA MET A 87 3.92 13.59 7.22
C MET A 87 3.37 13.86 8.62
N SER A 88 2.13 14.37 8.74
CA SER A 88 1.45 14.55 10.02
C SER A 88 1.30 13.23 10.75
N ALA A 89 0.82 12.20 10.05
CA ALA A 89 0.66 10.87 10.59
C ALA A 89 2.00 10.29 11.10
N ALA A 90 3.07 10.42 10.31
CA ALA A 90 4.39 9.95 10.70
C ALA A 90 4.94 10.71 11.92
N ALA A 91 4.75 12.02 12.00
CA ALA A 91 5.14 12.82 13.17
C ALA A 91 4.36 12.38 14.42
N ASN A 92 3.03 12.26 14.31
CA ASN A 92 2.17 11.81 15.41
C ASN A 92 2.51 10.39 15.88
N TYR A 93 2.86 9.46 14.97
CA TYR A 93 3.33 8.12 15.31
C TYR A 93 4.59 8.15 16.18
N ASN A 94 5.57 8.96 15.80
CA ASN A 94 6.82 9.09 16.53
C ASN A 94 6.65 9.80 17.90
N LEU A 95 5.65 10.67 18.03
CA LEU A 95 5.23 11.28 19.29
C LEU A 95 4.36 10.36 20.16
N ASN A 96 4.10 9.13 19.71
CA ASN A 96 3.21 8.17 20.35
C ASN A 96 1.75 8.64 20.47
N LEU A 97 1.31 9.55 19.61
CA LEU A 97 -0.08 10.02 19.47
C LEU A 97 -0.81 9.11 18.47
N LEU A 98 -1.00 7.83 18.84
CA LEU A 98 -1.37 6.76 17.93
C LEU A 98 -2.74 6.96 17.28
N GLU A 99 -3.75 7.42 18.04
CA GLU A 99 -5.10 7.69 17.53
C GLU A 99 -5.06 8.77 16.44
N LYS A 100 -4.39 9.89 16.72
CA LYS A 100 -4.25 10.98 15.75
C LYS A 100 -3.45 10.56 14.53
N SER A 101 -2.38 9.80 14.73
CA SER A 101 -1.60 9.21 13.65
C SER A 101 -2.47 8.34 12.74
N ARG A 102 -3.33 7.48 13.33
CA ARG A 102 -4.25 6.62 12.59
C ARG A 102 -5.25 7.42 11.78
N GLU A 103 -5.85 8.47 12.38
CA GLU A 103 -6.77 9.38 11.69
C GLU A 103 -6.10 10.06 10.49
N ASP A 104 -4.89 10.56 10.65
CA ASP A 104 -4.13 11.21 9.59
C ASP A 104 -3.76 10.22 8.46
N TYR A 105 -3.38 8.96 8.79
CA TYR A 105 -3.16 7.94 7.76
C TYR A 105 -4.45 7.58 7.01
N ILE A 106 -5.61 7.53 7.68
CA ILE A 106 -6.91 7.34 7.02
C ILE A 106 -7.19 8.50 6.07
N LYS A 107 -6.92 9.74 6.48
CA LYS A 107 -7.03 10.92 5.60
C LYS A 107 -6.08 10.82 4.40
N ALA A 108 -4.85 10.36 4.60
CA ALA A 108 -3.94 10.10 3.49
C ALA A 108 -4.52 9.04 2.51
N ILE A 109 -5.15 7.98 3.01
CA ILE A 109 -5.81 6.96 2.18
C ILE A 109 -6.99 7.54 1.39
N GLU A 110 -7.75 8.50 1.93
CA GLU A 110 -8.82 9.19 1.19
C GLU A 110 -8.26 9.90 -0.07
N PHE A 111 -7.07 10.50 0.01
CA PHE A 111 -6.40 11.13 -1.13
C PHE A 111 -5.66 10.13 -2.02
N ASN A 112 -5.14 9.05 -1.47
CA ASN A 112 -4.50 7.98 -2.23
C ASN A 112 -4.96 6.60 -1.75
N PRO A 113 -6.10 6.11 -2.29
CA PRO A 113 -6.63 4.79 -1.94
C PRO A 113 -5.68 3.62 -2.21
N ALA A 114 -4.73 3.76 -3.14
CA ALA A 114 -3.73 2.73 -3.46
C ALA A 114 -2.44 2.83 -2.62
N SER A 115 -2.40 3.73 -1.62
CA SER A 115 -1.21 3.90 -0.79
C SER A 115 -0.91 2.69 0.08
N SER A 116 0.09 1.90 -0.28
CA SER A 116 0.62 0.83 0.57
C SER A 116 1.18 1.39 1.89
N ILE A 117 1.88 2.51 1.84
CA ILE A 117 2.52 3.11 3.02
C ILE A 117 1.47 3.44 4.08
N ALA A 118 0.44 4.21 3.72
CA ALA A 118 -0.58 4.64 4.68
C ALA A 118 -1.37 3.44 5.23
N ARG A 119 -1.77 2.49 4.38
CA ARG A 119 -2.50 1.29 4.79
C ARG A 119 -1.69 0.40 5.75
N LEU A 120 -0.43 0.15 5.45
CA LEU A 120 0.44 -0.63 6.32
C LEU A 120 0.69 0.04 7.67
N GLN A 121 0.74 1.37 7.72
CA GLN A 121 0.89 2.09 8.98
C GLN A 121 -0.39 2.05 9.83
N VAL A 122 -1.58 2.10 9.22
CA VAL A 122 -2.85 1.86 9.94
C VAL A 122 -2.82 0.47 10.60
N LEU A 123 -2.46 -0.58 9.84
CA LEU A 123 -2.35 -1.94 10.37
C LEU A 123 -1.31 -2.05 11.49
N GLU A 124 -0.18 -1.35 11.37
CA GLU A 124 0.84 -1.35 12.43
C GLU A 124 0.36 -0.67 13.72
N ILE A 125 -0.39 0.43 13.61
CA ILE A 125 -1.02 1.08 14.75
C ILE A 125 -2.04 0.16 15.40
N ASP A 126 -2.91 -0.47 14.61
CA ASP A 126 -3.93 -1.39 15.10
C ASP A 126 -3.31 -2.61 15.82
N LYS A 127 -2.17 -3.13 15.34
CA LYS A 127 -1.38 -4.15 16.07
C LYS A 127 -0.93 -3.65 17.43
N ARG A 128 -0.31 -2.48 17.49
CA ARG A 128 0.18 -1.91 18.74
C ARG A 128 -0.93 -1.69 19.77
N GLN A 129 -2.12 -1.31 19.29
CA GLN A 129 -3.31 -1.08 20.12
C GLN A 129 -4.13 -2.34 20.36
N LYS A 130 -3.78 -3.49 19.75
CA LYS A 130 -4.55 -4.73 19.74
C LYS A 130 -6.01 -4.53 19.27
N ASN A 131 -6.19 -3.63 18.31
CA ASN A 131 -7.47 -3.37 17.70
C ASN A 131 -7.72 -4.34 16.54
N TYR A 132 -8.26 -5.51 16.84
CA TYR A 132 -8.51 -6.56 15.85
C TYR A 132 -9.90 -6.53 15.24
N ALA A 133 -10.77 -5.60 15.67
CA ALA A 133 -12.16 -5.57 15.24
C ALA A 133 -12.33 -5.40 13.72
N THR A 134 -11.53 -4.52 13.10
CA THR A 134 -11.53 -4.26 11.65
C THR A 134 -10.28 -4.78 10.95
N TYR A 135 -9.28 -5.21 11.70
CA TYR A 135 -7.93 -5.51 11.20
C TYR A 135 -7.93 -6.44 9.97
N LEU A 136 -8.65 -7.56 10.04
CA LEU A 136 -8.68 -8.51 8.93
C LEU A 136 -9.36 -7.94 7.68
N GLU A 137 -10.38 -7.10 7.84
CA GLU A 137 -11.04 -6.43 6.72
C GLU A 137 -10.13 -5.36 6.11
N ASP A 138 -9.38 -4.63 6.94
CA ASP A 138 -8.40 -3.65 6.46
C ASP A 138 -7.26 -4.34 5.69
N VAL A 139 -6.81 -5.53 6.11
CA VAL A 139 -5.86 -6.34 5.33
C VAL A 139 -6.47 -6.81 4.00
N LYS A 140 -7.73 -7.27 4.00
CA LYS A 140 -8.43 -7.66 2.75
C LYS A 140 -8.55 -6.47 1.79
N GLU A 141 -8.88 -5.32 2.33
CA GLU A 141 -8.95 -4.09 1.52
C GLU A 141 -7.58 -3.74 0.94
N PHE A 142 -6.50 -3.94 1.71
CA PHE A 142 -5.15 -3.71 1.21
C PHE A 142 -4.80 -4.62 0.02
N PHE A 143 -5.19 -5.90 0.03
CA PHE A 143 -4.96 -6.81 -1.11
C PHE A 143 -5.57 -6.31 -2.44
N LYS A 144 -6.62 -5.49 -2.40
CA LYS A 144 -7.22 -4.94 -3.63
C LYS A 144 -6.28 -3.97 -4.36
N TYR A 145 -5.32 -3.37 -3.64
CA TYR A 145 -4.43 -2.32 -4.14
C TYR A 145 -2.95 -2.72 -4.10
N ALA A 146 -2.60 -3.81 -3.44
CA ALA A 146 -1.23 -4.28 -3.34
C ALA A 146 -0.73 -4.78 -4.71
N TYR A 147 0.25 -4.08 -5.29
CA TYR A 147 0.82 -4.39 -6.61
C TYR A 147 2.33 -4.61 -6.58
N ARG A 148 2.99 -4.47 -5.43
CA ARG A 148 4.39 -4.81 -5.23
C ARG A 148 4.49 -6.13 -4.49
N ARG A 149 5.48 -6.96 -4.85
CA ARG A 149 5.72 -8.24 -4.17
C ARG A 149 5.87 -8.07 -2.65
N SER A 150 6.64 -7.07 -2.23
CA SER A 150 6.84 -6.75 -0.81
C SER A 150 5.54 -6.41 -0.09
N ASP A 151 4.63 -5.68 -0.75
CA ASP A 151 3.34 -5.29 -0.20
C ASP A 151 2.42 -6.52 -0.06
N ILE A 152 2.38 -7.39 -1.09
CA ILE A 152 1.61 -8.63 -1.07
C ILE A 152 2.15 -9.56 0.02
N ALA A 153 3.46 -9.75 0.10
CA ALA A 153 4.09 -10.54 1.15
C ALA A 153 3.79 -10.00 2.54
N LYS A 154 3.85 -8.67 2.72
CA LYS A 154 3.51 -8.03 4.00
C LYS A 154 2.05 -8.24 4.37
N ALA A 155 1.11 -8.12 3.40
CA ALA A 155 -0.30 -8.39 3.64
C ALA A 155 -0.53 -9.82 4.13
N TYR A 156 0.12 -10.83 3.55
CA TYR A 156 0.05 -12.20 4.07
C TYR A 156 0.66 -12.34 5.47
N ARG A 157 1.78 -11.66 5.77
CA ARG A 157 2.34 -11.64 7.14
C ARG A 157 1.36 -11.01 8.14
N ASP A 158 0.64 -9.97 7.75
CA ASP A 158 -0.37 -9.35 8.59
C ASP A 158 -1.58 -10.27 8.82
N VAL A 159 -1.99 -11.04 7.81
CA VAL A 159 -2.97 -12.13 8.00
C VAL A 159 -2.41 -13.18 8.98
N GLY A 160 -1.17 -13.62 8.80
CA GLY A 160 -0.52 -14.60 9.68
C GLY A 160 -0.50 -14.15 11.14
N TYR A 161 -0.13 -12.89 11.36
CA TYR A 161 -0.17 -12.27 12.68
C TYR A 161 -1.58 -12.30 13.29
N TYR A 162 -2.60 -11.84 12.56
CA TYR A 162 -3.98 -11.87 13.03
C TYR A 162 -4.44 -13.28 13.39
N LEU A 163 -4.15 -14.26 12.52
CA LEU A 163 -4.55 -15.65 12.73
C LEU A 163 -3.84 -16.28 13.93
N TYR A 164 -2.61 -15.91 14.21
CA TYR A 164 -1.90 -16.29 15.42
C TYR A 164 -2.60 -15.74 16.68
N GLU A 165 -2.98 -14.48 16.67
CA GLU A 165 -3.67 -13.84 17.80
C GLU A 165 -5.05 -14.46 18.08
N VAL A 166 -5.77 -14.91 17.05
CA VAL A 166 -7.05 -15.63 17.20
C VAL A 166 -6.87 -17.14 17.37
N LYS A 167 -5.64 -17.62 17.52
CA LYS A 167 -5.26 -19.01 17.79
C LYS A 167 -5.58 -19.99 16.67
N ASP A 168 -5.67 -19.54 15.42
CA ASP A 168 -5.75 -20.40 14.26
C ASP A 168 -4.35 -20.61 13.66
N TYR A 169 -3.54 -21.35 14.37
CA TYR A 169 -2.12 -21.51 14.10
C TYR A 169 -1.81 -22.17 12.76
N GLU A 170 -2.62 -23.17 12.34
CA GLU A 170 -2.41 -23.81 11.03
C GLU A 170 -2.66 -22.83 9.88
N MET A 171 -3.69 -22.02 9.96
CA MET A 171 -3.96 -21.01 8.94
C MET A 171 -2.98 -19.85 9.01
N ALA A 172 -2.45 -19.53 10.21
CA ALA A 172 -1.33 -18.58 10.35
C ALA A 172 -0.08 -19.06 9.61
N LEU A 173 0.27 -20.36 9.74
CA LEU A 173 1.36 -20.97 8.99
C LEU A 173 1.14 -20.87 7.48
N VAL A 174 -0.05 -21.17 6.98
CA VAL A 174 -0.38 -21.02 5.55
C VAL A 174 -0.12 -19.59 5.09
N ALA A 175 -0.55 -18.59 5.86
CA ALA A 175 -0.34 -17.18 5.51
C ALA A 175 1.14 -16.79 5.48
N TYR A 176 1.94 -17.23 6.47
CA TYR A 176 3.39 -16.96 6.48
C TYR A 176 4.12 -17.68 5.35
N TYR A 177 3.74 -18.92 5.01
CA TYR A 177 4.30 -19.61 3.84
C TYR A 177 3.92 -18.91 2.54
N LEU A 178 2.67 -18.43 2.38
CA LEU A 178 2.24 -17.64 1.23
C LEU A 178 3.05 -16.35 1.11
N SER A 179 3.37 -15.68 2.23
CA SER A 179 4.20 -14.48 2.19
C SER A 179 5.56 -14.75 1.56
N ASN A 180 6.18 -15.90 1.87
CA ASN A 180 7.49 -16.28 1.37
C ASN A 180 7.50 -16.67 -0.12
N VAL A 181 6.34 -16.93 -0.73
CA VAL A 181 6.23 -17.09 -2.20
C VAL A 181 6.55 -15.77 -2.91
N TYR A 182 6.10 -14.65 -2.33
CA TYR A 182 6.32 -13.32 -2.90
C TYR A 182 7.64 -12.71 -2.44
N GLU A 183 7.95 -12.79 -1.16
CA GLU A 183 9.19 -12.26 -0.61
C GLU A 183 9.65 -13.11 0.58
N PHE A 184 10.78 -13.77 0.41
CA PHE A 184 11.41 -14.51 1.48
C PHE A 184 11.98 -13.56 2.53
N THR A 185 11.52 -13.67 3.79
CA THR A 185 11.97 -12.80 4.88
C THR A 185 12.30 -13.60 6.14
N GLU A 186 13.32 -13.15 6.87
CA GLU A 186 13.66 -13.72 8.19
C GLU A 186 12.49 -13.61 9.17
N THR A 187 11.72 -12.52 9.10
CA THR A 187 10.54 -12.32 9.94
C THR A 187 9.54 -13.47 9.77
N ALA A 188 9.15 -13.78 8.53
CA ALA A 188 8.19 -14.87 8.27
C ALA A 188 8.75 -16.24 8.72
N ILE A 189 10.05 -16.49 8.51
CA ILE A 189 10.69 -17.73 8.96
C ILE A 189 10.71 -17.85 10.48
N ASN A 190 11.00 -16.76 11.18
CA ASN A 190 11.02 -16.75 12.63
C ASN A 190 9.61 -16.96 13.22
N GLU A 191 8.57 -16.37 12.61
CA GLU A 191 7.19 -16.61 13.03
C GLU A 191 6.77 -18.08 12.79
N ILE A 192 7.11 -18.66 11.62
CA ILE A 192 6.84 -20.06 11.34
C ILE A 192 7.48 -20.97 12.39
N LYS A 193 8.78 -20.76 12.70
CA LYS A 193 9.50 -21.53 13.72
C LYS A 193 8.87 -21.35 15.10
N HIS A 194 8.57 -20.09 15.47
CA HIS A 194 7.95 -19.77 16.76
C HIS A 194 6.62 -20.52 16.94
N ILE A 195 5.76 -20.51 15.91
CA ILE A 195 4.48 -21.23 15.96
C ILE A 195 4.72 -22.74 16.08
N GLY A 196 5.64 -23.32 15.29
CA GLY A 196 5.97 -24.72 15.35
C GLY A 196 6.44 -25.17 16.75
N GLU A 197 7.35 -24.43 17.34
CA GLU A 197 7.92 -24.73 18.67
C GLU A 197 6.92 -24.52 19.81
N THR A 198 6.21 -23.38 19.81
CA THR A 198 5.30 -23.01 20.90
C THR A 198 4.06 -23.87 20.93
N GLU A 199 3.47 -24.11 19.77
CA GLU A 199 2.21 -24.86 19.63
C GLU A 199 2.46 -26.35 19.35
N LYS A 200 3.71 -26.78 19.32
CA LYS A 200 4.13 -28.19 19.09
C LYS A 200 3.61 -28.74 17.76
N ILE A 201 3.58 -27.92 16.73
CA ILE A 201 3.18 -28.30 15.38
C ILE A 201 4.43 -28.81 14.63
N ASP A 202 4.36 -30.04 14.14
CA ASP A 202 5.39 -30.57 13.27
C ASP A 202 5.28 -29.91 11.88
N LEU A 203 6.24 -29.02 11.60
CA LEU A 203 6.25 -28.22 10.36
C LEU A 203 6.43 -29.06 9.10
N ASP A 204 7.01 -30.26 9.22
CA ASP A 204 7.25 -31.19 8.11
C ASP A 204 6.07 -32.16 7.87
N SER A 205 5.10 -32.17 8.79
CA SER A 205 3.96 -33.11 8.75
C SER A 205 2.95 -32.83 7.63
N LYS A 206 2.95 -31.62 7.07
CA LYS A 206 1.96 -31.15 6.10
C LYS A 206 2.59 -30.34 4.97
N ALA A 207 2.01 -30.50 3.78
CA ALA A 207 2.26 -29.58 2.67
C ALA A 207 1.41 -28.30 2.87
N TRP A 208 1.95 -27.30 3.55
CA TRP A 208 1.25 -26.08 3.96
C TRP A 208 0.65 -25.28 2.79
N LEU A 209 1.28 -25.34 1.61
CA LEU A 209 0.77 -24.72 0.38
C LEU A 209 0.09 -25.73 -0.55
N SER A 210 -0.43 -26.86 -0.02
CA SER A 210 -1.27 -27.77 -0.81
C SER A 210 -2.61 -27.11 -1.18
N GLU A 211 -3.20 -27.54 -2.30
CA GLU A 211 -4.53 -27.04 -2.72
C GLU A 211 -5.58 -27.17 -1.62
N LYS A 212 -5.52 -28.22 -0.82
CA LYS A 212 -6.42 -28.43 0.33
C LYS A 212 -6.25 -27.33 1.36
N MET A 213 -5.03 -27.09 1.85
CA MET A 213 -4.75 -26.10 2.90
C MET A 213 -5.04 -24.66 2.42
N MET A 214 -4.63 -24.33 1.20
CA MET A 214 -4.92 -23.04 0.59
C MET A 214 -6.42 -22.85 0.37
N GLY A 215 -7.14 -23.90 -0.05
CA GLY A 215 -8.61 -23.85 -0.20
C GLY A 215 -9.32 -23.64 1.14
N GLU A 216 -8.93 -24.33 2.20
CA GLU A 216 -9.46 -24.13 3.56
C GLU A 216 -9.21 -22.70 4.05
N PHE A 217 -7.98 -22.20 3.89
CA PHE A 217 -7.60 -20.82 4.23
C PHE A 217 -8.47 -19.79 3.50
N HIS A 218 -8.56 -19.91 2.16
CA HIS A 218 -9.39 -19.01 1.36
C HIS A 218 -10.87 -19.07 1.75
N ASN A 219 -11.42 -20.29 1.88
CA ASN A 219 -12.85 -20.46 2.19
C ASN A 219 -13.23 -19.91 3.56
N LYS A 220 -12.35 -20.07 4.56
CA LYS A 220 -12.61 -19.64 5.93
C LYS A 220 -12.47 -18.12 6.09
N TYR A 221 -11.43 -17.53 5.53
CA TYR A 221 -11.08 -16.13 5.79
C TYR A 221 -11.34 -15.18 4.62
N LYS A 222 -11.66 -15.70 3.44
CA LYS A 222 -11.87 -14.93 2.21
C LYS A 222 -10.64 -14.09 1.83
N ILE A 223 -9.45 -14.56 2.20
CA ILE A 223 -8.18 -13.96 1.76
C ILE A 223 -7.87 -14.45 0.34
N PRO A 224 -7.50 -13.58 -0.59
CA PRO A 224 -7.13 -14.00 -1.93
C PRO A 224 -5.87 -14.86 -1.89
N LEU A 225 -5.79 -15.86 -2.77
CA LEU A 225 -4.60 -16.72 -2.93
C LEU A 225 -3.64 -16.19 -4.01
N LEU A 226 -4.12 -15.29 -4.84
CA LEU A 226 -3.40 -14.66 -5.93
C LEU A 226 -3.64 -13.14 -5.87
N PRO A 227 -2.73 -12.35 -6.46
CA PRO A 227 -2.94 -10.92 -6.63
C PRO A 227 -4.20 -10.61 -7.44
N SER A 228 -4.66 -9.37 -7.35
CA SER A 228 -5.86 -8.92 -8.04
C SER A 228 -5.73 -9.07 -9.57
N GLU A 229 -6.61 -9.84 -10.19
CA GLU A 229 -6.69 -9.98 -11.65
C GLU A 229 -6.90 -8.62 -12.35
N LYS A 230 -7.63 -7.71 -11.71
CA LYS A 230 -7.83 -6.35 -12.22
C LYS A 230 -6.52 -5.58 -12.31
N LEU A 231 -5.69 -5.65 -11.27
CA LEU A 231 -4.38 -4.99 -11.26
C LEU A 231 -3.43 -5.63 -12.29
N THR A 232 -3.43 -6.95 -12.39
CA THR A 232 -2.63 -7.69 -13.37
C THR A 232 -3.02 -7.29 -14.80
N SER A 233 -4.31 -7.29 -15.11
CA SER A 233 -4.82 -6.89 -16.42
C SER A 233 -4.49 -5.44 -16.76
N LEU A 234 -4.59 -4.52 -15.77
CA LEU A 234 -4.20 -3.13 -15.95
C LEU A 234 -2.71 -2.98 -16.26
N ALA A 235 -1.86 -3.66 -15.50
CA ALA A 235 -0.41 -3.60 -15.70
C ALA A 235 -0.02 -4.06 -17.11
N ILE A 236 -0.57 -5.18 -17.57
CA ILE A 236 -0.32 -5.73 -18.90
C ILE A 236 -0.84 -4.79 -19.99
N ALA A 237 -2.06 -4.25 -19.84
CA ALA A 237 -2.63 -3.33 -20.79
C ALA A 237 -1.81 -2.03 -20.91
N MET A 238 -1.41 -1.45 -19.79
CA MET A 238 -0.55 -0.26 -19.75
C MET A 238 0.83 -0.52 -20.38
N ALA A 239 1.43 -1.69 -20.10
CA ALA A 239 2.72 -2.05 -20.66
C ALA A 239 2.67 -2.16 -22.18
N ASN A 240 1.68 -2.88 -22.71
CA ASN A 240 1.50 -3.07 -24.15
C ASN A 240 1.18 -1.74 -24.88
N ASP A 241 0.32 -0.90 -24.31
CA ASP A 241 0.00 0.42 -24.86
C ASP A 241 1.25 1.32 -24.91
N ALA A 242 1.98 1.39 -23.81
CA ALA A 242 3.20 2.20 -23.72
C ALA A 242 4.30 1.67 -24.67
N GLU A 243 4.46 0.35 -24.80
CA GLU A 243 5.38 -0.27 -25.77
C GLU A 243 5.03 0.13 -27.20
N SER A 244 3.74 0.01 -27.57
CA SER A 244 3.26 0.37 -28.91
C SER A 244 3.50 1.84 -29.27
N LYS A 245 3.45 2.72 -28.28
CA LYS A 245 3.70 4.17 -28.39
C LYS A 245 5.20 4.53 -28.23
N LYS A 246 6.07 3.54 -28.07
CA LYS A 246 7.50 3.72 -27.80
C LYS A 246 7.80 4.53 -26.52
N ALA A 247 6.87 4.54 -25.57
CA ALA A 247 7.03 5.16 -24.26
C ALA A 247 7.76 4.17 -23.31
N PHE A 248 8.98 3.77 -23.66
CA PHE A 248 9.72 2.69 -23.03
C PHE A 248 9.90 2.81 -21.51
N PRO A 249 10.14 4.00 -20.90
CA PRO A 249 10.18 4.11 -19.45
C PRO A 249 8.87 3.70 -18.78
N VAL A 250 7.73 4.07 -19.35
CA VAL A 250 6.39 3.68 -18.86
C VAL A 250 6.14 2.19 -19.08
N ALA A 251 6.50 1.67 -20.25
CA ALA A 251 6.35 0.25 -20.58
C ALA A 251 7.16 -0.63 -19.59
N ARG A 252 8.42 -0.28 -19.34
CA ARG A 252 9.27 -0.99 -18.36
C ARG A 252 8.67 -0.98 -16.97
N PHE A 253 8.19 0.16 -16.49
CA PHE A 253 7.54 0.26 -15.19
C PHE A 253 6.29 -0.63 -15.11
N ALA A 254 5.43 -0.60 -16.14
CA ALA A 254 4.22 -1.40 -16.17
C ALA A 254 4.51 -2.92 -16.30
N TYR A 255 5.53 -3.33 -17.08
CA TYR A 255 6.01 -4.71 -17.11
C TYR A 255 6.61 -5.14 -15.77
N GLN A 256 7.31 -4.25 -15.06
CA GLN A 256 7.79 -4.55 -13.71
C GLN A 256 6.62 -4.84 -12.77
N VAL A 257 5.55 -4.03 -12.82
CA VAL A 257 4.33 -4.30 -12.02
C VAL A 257 3.69 -5.63 -12.43
N ALA A 258 3.60 -5.93 -13.73
CA ALA A 258 3.07 -7.21 -14.21
C ALA A 258 3.89 -8.40 -13.68
N TYR A 259 5.22 -8.30 -13.70
CA TYR A 259 6.10 -9.30 -13.11
C TYR A 259 5.88 -9.46 -11.60
N GLU A 260 5.77 -8.37 -10.86
CA GLU A 260 5.56 -8.40 -9.41
C GLU A 260 4.24 -9.07 -9.02
N LEU A 261 3.22 -8.94 -9.86
CA LEU A 261 1.91 -9.55 -9.65
C LEU A 261 1.85 -11.03 -10.08
N THR A 262 2.56 -11.41 -11.16
CA THR A 262 2.43 -12.76 -11.76
C THR A 262 3.60 -13.69 -11.50
N LEU A 263 4.78 -13.12 -11.20
CA LEU A 263 6.08 -13.81 -11.14
C LEU A 263 6.51 -14.43 -12.47
N GLU A 264 5.92 -14.03 -13.59
CA GLU A 264 6.25 -14.55 -14.93
C GLU A 264 7.53 -13.91 -15.48
N GLU A 265 8.59 -14.69 -15.66
CA GLU A 265 9.89 -14.24 -16.15
C GLU A 265 9.84 -13.60 -17.56
N GLY A 266 8.80 -13.88 -18.33
CA GLY A 266 8.58 -13.28 -19.64
C GLY A 266 8.57 -11.74 -19.60
N TYR A 267 8.04 -11.15 -18.52
CA TYR A 267 8.03 -9.69 -18.35
C TYR A 267 9.43 -9.13 -18.05
N LEU A 268 10.30 -9.88 -17.36
CA LEU A 268 11.69 -9.46 -17.15
C LEU A 268 12.46 -9.38 -18.47
N LYS A 269 12.23 -10.30 -19.40
CA LYS A 269 12.83 -10.26 -20.74
C LYS A 269 12.39 -9.00 -21.50
N LYS A 270 11.10 -8.66 -21.43
CA LYS A 270 10.56 -7.42 -22.01
C LYS A 270 11.23 -6.16 -21.44
N ILE A 271 11.46 -6.11 -20.13
CA ILE A 271 12.15 -5.02 -19.47
C ILE A 271 13.60 -4.88 -19.97
N GLU A 272 14.32 -5.99 -20.08
CA GLU A 272 15.71 -6.00 -20.58
C GLU A 272 15.80 -5.54 -22.05
N GLU A 273 14.91 -6.03 -22.92
CA GLU A 273 14.86 -5.62 -24.33
C GLU A 273 14.70 -4.11 -24.49
N MET A 274 14.00 -3.43 -23.57
CA MET A 274 13.73 -1.98 -23.60
C MET A 274 14.76 -1.12 -22.87
N LYS A 275 15.79 -1.69 -22.23
CA LYS A 275 16.82 -0.89 -21.52
C LYS A 275 17.68 -0.07 -22.46
N ASN A 276 17.84 -0.53 -23.70
CA ASN A 276 18.75 0.05 -24.71
C ASN A 276 17.96 0.75 -25.84
N MET A 277 16.65 0.89 -25.70
CA MET A 277 15.78 1.60 -26.63
C MET A 277 15.43 3.00 -26.10
#